data_df97c2dac1bd387b05838dac55f789a3
#
_entry.id   df97c2dac1bd387b05838dac55f789a3
#
_cell.length_a   1.000
_cell.length_b   1.000
_cell.length_c   1.000
_cell.angle_alpha   90.00
_cell.angle_beta   90.00
_cell.angle_gamma   90.00
#
_symmetry.space_group_name_H-M   'P 1'
#
loop_
_entity.id
_entity.type
_entity.pdbx_description
1 polymer ?
#
loop_
_entity_poly.entity_id
_entity_poly.type
_entity_poly.pdbx_seq_one_letter_code
_entity_poly.pdbx_strand_id
1 'polypeptide(L)'
;MNKLEKCGYWLMLSDYDLGTIDALIRGERWVYVAYLCQQAVERQLKGMYVYFMETEPPKTHNVNFLFSKITSSEAFRAEADTARFDERKNDCEDFLMDVMFYYMSDYPFSYKNIATRFVDSRLANELHQKTLLYVAWLRSFLPQIEIPNIPS
;
A
#
# COMPACT_ATOMS: atom_id res chain seq x y z
N MET A 1 -0.14 -13.26 -19.73
CA MET A 1 0.01 -11.83 -19.37
C MET A 1 1.48 -11.54 -19.09
N ASN A 2 2.01 -10.46 -19.65
CA ASN A 2 3.37 -10.02 -19.34
C ASN A 2 3.41 -9.26 -17.99
N LYS A 3 4.62 -8.92 -17.54
CA LYS A 3 4.79 -8.25 -16.24
C LYS A 3 4.14 -6.86 -16.16
N LEU A 4 4.10 -6.14 -17.28
CA LEU A 4 3.48 -4.81 -17.32
C LEU A 4 1.95 -4.91 -17.14
N GLU A 5 1.33 -5.87 -17.81
CA GLU A 5 -0.10 -6.13 -17.69
C GLU A 5 -0.48 -6.59 -16.28
N LYS A 6 0.29 -7.53 -15.72
CA LYS A 6 0.07 -8.00 -14.33
C LYS A 6 0.20 -6.86 -13.33
N CYS A 7 1.24 -6.06 -13.48
CA CYS A 7 1.42 -4.86 -12.66
C CYS A 7 0.20 -3.94 -12.76
N GLY A 8 -0.27 -3.67 -13.99
CA GLY A 8 -1.45 -2.82 -14.20
C GLY A 8 -2.70 -3.31 -13.48
N TYR A 9 -2.93 -4.61 -13.45
CA TYR A 9 -4.07 -5.18 -12.71
C TYR A 9 -3.94 -4.98 -11.19
N TRP A 10 -2.74 -5.14 -10.63
CA TRP A 10 -2.52 -4.85 -9.21
C TRP A 10 -2.75 -3.38 -8.89
N LEU A 11 -2.26 -2.48 -9.76
CA LEU A 11 -2.48 -1.04 -9.57
C LEU A 11 -3.96 -0.67 -9.69
N MET A 12 -4.69 -1.32 -10.59
CA MET A 12 -6.14 -1.15 -10.71
C MET A 12 -6.84 -1.49 -9.39
N LEU A 13 -6.46 -2.59 -8.76
CA LEU A 13 -7.04 -2.99 -7.48
C LEU A 13 -6.69 -2.00 -6.37
N SER A 14 -5.46 -1.48 -6.36
CA SER A 14 -5.06 -0.43 -5.41
C SER A 14 -5.90 0.83 -5.59
N ASP A 15 -6.11 1.27 -6.84
CA ASP A 15 -6.95 2.43 -7.15
C ASP A 15 -8.41 2.19 -6.74
N TYR A 16 -8.91 0.98 -6.91
CA TYR A 16 -10.25 0.61 -6.46
C TYR A 16 -10.39 0.75 -4.94
N ASP A 17 -9.39 0.28 -4.19
CA ASP A 17 -9.37 0.43 -2.73
C ASP A 17 -9.37 1.90 -2.32
N LEU A 18 -8.56 2.74 -2.98
CA LEU A 18 -8.50 4.17 -2.69
C LEU A 18 -9.86 4.85 -2.95
N GLY A 19 -10.54 4.47 -4.03
CA GLY A 19 -11.90 4.96 -4.30
C GLY A 19 -12.91 4.51 -3.24
N THR A 20 -12.79 3.28 -2.75
CA THR A 20 -13.65 2.76 -1.70
C THR A 20 -13.41 3.49 -0.37
N ILE A 21 -12.18 3.89 -0.09
CA ILE A 21 -11.86 4.70 1.11
C ILE A 21 -12.68 5.99 1.12
N ASP A 22 -12.82 6.66 -0.02
CA ASP A 22 -13.62 7.88 -0.11
C ASP A 22 -15.07 7.62 0.32
N ALA A 23 -15.66 6.51 -0.10
CA ALA A 23 -17.02 6.13 0.28
C ALA A 23 -17.12 5.82 1.80
N LEU A 24 -16.10 5.18 2.35
CA LEU A 24 -16.05 4.86 3.78
C LEU A 24 -15.92 6.13 4.64
N ILE A 25 -15.14 7.10 4.19
CA ILE A 25 -15.02 8.40 4.87
C ILE A 25 -16.36 9.12 4.89
N ARG A 26 -17.05 9.15 3.75
CA ARG A 26 -18.40 9.75 3.68
C ARG A 26 -19.40 9.03 4.58
N GLY A 27 -19.23 7.72 4.77
CA GLY A 27 -20.07 6.92 5.65
C GLY A 27 -19.60 6.85 7.10
N GLU A 28 -18.50 7.54 7.43
CA GLU A 28 -17.90 7.57 8.76
C GLU A 28 -17.52 6.17 9.28
N ARG A 29 -16.99 5.33 8.40
CA ARG A 29 -16.56 3.95 8.71
C ARG A 29 -15.05 3.89 8.93
N TRP A 30 -14.61 4.55 10.00
CA TRP A 30 -13.19 4.86 10.25
C TRP A 30 -12.30 3.63 10.37
N VAL A 31 -12.75 2.58 11.05
CA VAL A 31 -11.97 1.34 11.20
C VAL A 31 -11.65 0.70 9.85
N TYR A 32 -12.64 0.69 8.94
CA TYR A 32 -12.44 0.11 7.61
C TYR A 32 -11.59 1.01 6.71
N VAL A 33 -11.53 2.30 6.96
CA VAL A 33 -10.56 3.19 6.28
C VAL A 33 -9.13 2.69 6.54
N ALA A 34 -8.78 2.42 7.79
CA ALA A 34 -7.46 1.90 8.14
C ALA A 34 -7.19 0.54 7.47
N TYR A 35 -8.19 -0.35 7.45
CA TYR A 35 -8.08 -1.64 6.78
C TYR A 35 -7.78 -1.49 5.29
N LEU A 36 -8.51 -0.63 4.60
CA LEU A 36 -8.32 -0.43 3.16
C LEU A 36 -7.06 0.37 2.82
N CYS A 37 -6.57 1.22 3.72
CA CYS A 37 -5.26 1.84 3.54
C CYS A 37 -4.16 0.79 3.40
N GLN A 38 -4.17 -0.22 4.28
CA GLN A 38 -3.24 -1.33 4.19
C GLN A 38 -3.43 -2.12 2.89
N GLN A 39 -4.68 -2.41 2.50
CA GLN A 39 -4.96 -3.15 1.26
C GLN A 39 -4.47 -2.40 0.02
N ALA A 40 -4.69 -1.10 -0.04
CA ALA A 40 -4.24 -0.28 -1.15
C ALA A 40 -2.70 -0.30 -1.29
N VAL A 41 -2.00 -0.18 -0.17
CA VAL A 41 -0.53 -0.23 -0.12
C VAL A 41 -0.03 -1.62 -0.50
N GLU A 42 -0.65 -2.67 0.03
CA GLU A 42 -0.28 -4.05 -0.29
C GLU A 42 -0.39 -4.31 -1.79
N ARG A 43 -1.49 -3.89 -2.40
CA ARG A 43 -1.73 -4.10 -3.83
C ARG A 43 -0.79 -3.28 -4.70
N GLN A 44 -0.48 -2.06 -4.28
CA GLN A 44 0.54 -1.24 -4.95
C GLN A 44 1.90 -1.95 -4.92
N LEU A 45 2.30 -2.47 -3.77
CA LEU A 45 3.58 -3.17 -3.62
C LEU A 45 3.60 -4.50 -4.37
N LYS A 46 2.48 -5.22 -4.42
CA LYS A 46 2.40 -6.47 -5.20
C LYS A 46 2.54 -6.20 -6.70
N GLY A 47 2.02 -5.08 -7.19
CA GLY A 47 2.26 -4.65 -8.57
C GLY A 47 3.74 -4.38 -8.84
N MET A 48 4.39 -3.66 -7.94
CA MET A 48 5.83 -3.41 -8.05
C MET A 48 6.64 -4.71 -7.95
N TYR A 49 6.23 -5.62 -7.09
CA TYR A 49 6.89 -6.92 -6.94
C TYR A 49 6.88 -7.69 -8.27
N VAL A 50 5.71 -7.79 -8.92
CA VAL A 50 5.58 -8.44 -10.22
C VAL A 50 6.49 -7.78 -11.26
N TYR A 51 6.55 -6.47 -11.26
CA TYR A 51 7.36 -5.73 -12.23
C TYR A 51 8.86 -5.95 -12.01
N PHE A 52 9.35 -5.73 -10.79
CA PHE A 52 10.79 -5.79 -10.50
C PHE A 52 11.32 -7.20 -10.33
N MET A 53 10.55 -8.09 -9.70
CA MET A 53 10.99 -9.45 -9.41
C MET A 53 10.63 -10.45 -10.49
N GLU A 54 9.77 -10.09 -11.43
CA GLU A 54 9.31 -10.90 -12.56
C GLU A 54 8.75 -12.27 -12.15
N THR A 55 8.11 -12.32 -10.98
CA THR A 55 7.45 -13.52 -10.45
C THR A 55 6.19 -13.10 -9.69
N GLU A 56 5.32 -14.05 -9.40
CA GLU A 56 4.12 -13.78 -8.61
C GLU A 56 4.50 -13.32 -7.19
N PRO A 57 3.79 -12.34 -6.64
CA PRO A 57 4.08 -11.89 -5.28
C PRO A 57 3.72 -12.96 -4.26
N PRO A 58 4.43 -13.03 -3.13
CA PRO A 58 4.07 -13.96 -2.07
C PRO A 58 2.70 -13.64 -1.49
N LYS A 59 2.01 -14.68 -1.00
CA LYS A 59 0.69 -14.55 -0.37
C LYS A 59 0.86 -14.02 1.06
N THR A 60 1.18 -12.75 1.16
CA THR A 60 1.39 -12.08 2.45
C THR A 60 0.62 -10.78 2.49
N HIS A 61 0.23 -10.35 3.69
CA HIS A 61 -0.34 -9.04 3.96
C HIS A 61 0.71 -8.10 4.57
N ASN A 62 1.94 -8.56 4.75
CA ASN A 62 3.01 -7.78 5.38
C ASN A 62 3.63 -6.82 4.37
N VAL A 63 3.21 -5.56 4.42
CA VAL A 63 3.70 -4.53 3.50
C VAL A 63 5.17 -4.19 3.72
N ASN A 64 5.67 -4.30 4.96
CA ASN A 64 7.09 -4.07 5.24
C ASN A 64 7.96 -5.12 4.57
N PHE A 65 7.52 -6.37 4.60
CA PHE A 65 8.22 -7.47 3.93
C PHE A 65 8.29 -7.24 2.42
N LEU A 66 7.14 -6.92 1.80
CA LEU A 66 7.07 -6.65 0.36
C LEU A 66 7.98 -5.47 -0.03
N PHE A 67 7.90 -4.37 0.70
CA PHE A 67 8.71 -3.18 0.47
C PHE A 67 10.20 -3.49 0.54
N SER A 68 10.63 -4.19 1.58
CA SER A 68 12.03 -4.57 1.78
C SER A 68 12.55 -5.46 0.65
N LYS A 69 11.77 -6.45 0.25
CA LYS A 69 12.15 -7.36 -0.85
C LYS A 69 12.32 -6.62 -2.17
N ILE A 70 11.38 -5.75 -2.50
CA ILE A 70 11.44 -4.99 -3.75
C ILE A 70 12.64 -4.03 -3.74
N THR A 71 12.76 -3.23 -2.70
CA THR A 71 13.70 -2.10 -2.67
C THR A 71 15.15 -2.53 -2.45
N SER A 72 15.38 -3.74 -1.95
CA SER A 72 16.72 -4.33 -1.84
C SER A 72 17.12 -5.14 -3.08
N SER A 73 16.22 -5.33 -4.04
CA SER A 73 16.51 -6.11 -5.24
C SER A 73 17.47 -5.37 -6.20
N GLU A 74 18.25 -6.13 -6.96
CA GLU A 74 19.12 -5.56 -7.99
C GLU A 74 18.31 -4.82 -9.07
N ALA A 75 17.17 -5.37 -9.45
CA ALA A 75 16.32 -4.78 -10.48
C ALA A 75 15.83 -3.38 -10.08
N PHE A 76 15.37 -3.23 -8.85
CA PHE A 76 14.96 -1.92 -8.33
C PHE A 76 16.13 -0.96 -8.25
N ARG A 77 17.27 -1.41 -7.70
CA ARG A 77 18.46 -0.59 -7.54
C ARG A 77 19.06 -0.14 -8.87
N ALA A 78 18.91 -0.94 -9.91
CA ALA A 78 19.42 -0.61 -11.25
C ALA A 78 18.52 0.38 -11.99
N GLU A 79 17.20 0.33 -11.78
CA GLU A 79 16.23 1.11 -12.56
C GLU A 79 15.76 2.38 -11.85
N ALA A 80 15.61 2.34 -10.53
CA ALA A 80 15.08 3.46 -9.77
C ALA A 80 16.14 4.54 -9.52
N ASP A 81 15.67 5.78 -9.40
CA ASP A 81 16.47 6.88 -8.88
C ASP A 81 16.66 6.67 -7.37
N THR A 82 17.80 6.04 -7.01
CA THR A 82 18.05 5.65 -5.62
C THR A 82 18.29 6.84 -4.70
N ALA A 83 18.83 7.94 -5.20
CA ALA A 83 18.99 9.16 -4.41
C ALA A 83 17.63 9.73 -4.01
N ARG A 84 16.70 9.80 -4.96
CA ARG A 84 15.33 10.25 -4.70
C ARG A 84 14.58 9.29 -3.77
N PHE A 85 14.80 8.00 -3.96
CA PHE A 85 14.22 6.96 -3.08
C PHE A 85 14.74 7.12 -1.65
N ASP A 86 16.03 7.26 -1.46
CA ASP A 86 16.65 7.34 -0.14
C ASP A 86 16.19 8.55 0.67
N GLU A 87 15.74 9.63 0.00
CA GLU A 87 15.21 10.82 0.67
C GLU A 87 13.99 10.53 1.54
N ARG A 88 13.14 9.57 1.14
CA ARG A 88 11.88 9.27 1.83
C ARG A 88 11.76 7.83 2.32
N LYS A 89 12.79 7.03 2.14
CA LYS A 89 12.76 5.62 2.51
C LYS A 89 12.35 5.41 3.97
N ASN A 90 13.01 6.11 4.89
CA ASN A 90 12.76 5.94 6.33
C ASN A 90 11.35 6.40 6.71
N ASP A 91 10.89 7.50 6.16
CA ASP A 91 9.53 7.99 6.39
C ASP A 91 8.48 7.01 5.87
N CYS A 92 8.75 6.41 4.70
CA CYS A 92 7.87 5.38 4.15
C CYS A 92 7.86 4.13 5.05
N GLU A 93 9.00 3.68 5.53
CA GLU A 93 9.07 2.54 6.45
C GLU A 93 8.24 2.79 7.72
N ASP A 94 8.33 3.98 8.29
CA ASP A 94 7.53 4.37 9.45
C ASP A 94 6.04 4.34 9.12
N PHE A 95 5.64 4.86 7.97
CA PHE A 95 4.26 4.79 7.50
C PHE A 95 3.78 3.34 7.37
N LEU A 96 4.61 2.47 6.77
CA LEU A 96 4.24 1.06 6.60
C LEU A 96 4.04 0.36 7.95
N MET A 97 4.86 0.68 8.95
CA MET A 97 4.67 0.17 10.31
C MET A 97 3.34 0.64 10.91
N ASP A 98 3.01 1.91 10.73
CA ASP A 98 1.74 2.47 11.22
C ASP A 98 0.54 1.81 10.56
N VAL A 99 0.57 1.67 9.24
CA VAL A 99 -0.55 1.08 8.50
C VAL A 99 -0.76 -0.39 8.90
N MET A 100 0.32 -1.13 9.16
CA MET A 100 0.22 -2.51 9.65
C MET A 100 -0.31 -2.57 11.08
N PHE A 101 0.11 -1.64 11.94
CA PHE A 101 -0.37 -1.58 13.31
C PHE A 101 -1.90 -1.45 13.37
N TYR A 102 -2.45 -0.51 12.60
CA TYR A 102 -3.89 -0.26 12.58
C TYR A 102 -4.67 -1.32 11.80
N TYR A 103 -4.08 -1.92 10.78
CA TYR A 103 -4.64 -3.08 10.10
C TYR A 103 -4.85 -4.25 11.05
N MET A 104 -3.85 -4.52 11.91
CA MET A 104 -3.89 -5.62 12.88
C MET A 104 -4.85 -5.34 14.04
N SER A 105 -5.32 -4.10 14.22
CA SER A 105 -6.29 -3.77 15.26
C SER A 105 -7.66 -4.41 15.04
N ASP A 106 -7.88 -4.97 13.85
CA ASP A 106 -9.11 -5.70 13.50
C ASP A 106 -9.25 -7.04 14.23
N TYR A 107 -8.20 -7.50 14.94
CA TYR A 107 -8.26 -8.74 15.69
C TYR A 107 -8.81 -8.51 17.09
N PRO A 108 -10.00 -9.08 17.40
CA PRO A 108 -10.68 -8.85 18.69
C PRO A 108 -9.96 -9.44 19.89
N PHE A 109 -8.89 -10.18 19.68
CA PHE A 109 -8.11 -10.84 20.74
C PHE A 109 -7.13 -9.88 21.45
N SER A 110 -6.98 -8.68 20.94
CA SER A 110 -6.06 -7.67 21.51
C SER A 110 -6.79 -6.74 22.48
N TYR A 111 -7.69 -7.25 23.30
CA TYR A 111 -8.50 -6.46 24.22
C TYR A 111 -7.70 -5.52 25.13
N LYS A 112 -6.49 -5.90 25.49
CA LYS A 112 -5.62 -5.05 26.33
C LYS A 112 -5.24 -3.73 25.66
N ASN A 113 -5.31 -3.68 24.33
CA ASN A 113 -4.87 -2.54 23.54
C ASN A 113 -5.98 -1.94 22.67
N ILE A 114 -7.24 -2.35 22.88
CA ILE A 114 -8.35 -1.91 22.03
C ILE A 114 -8.50 -0.39 22.02
N ALA A 115 -8.30 0.26 23.16
CA ALA A 115 -8.41 1.72 23.28
C ALA A 115 -7.30 2.45 22.52
N THR A 116 -6.10 1.86 22.45
CA THR A 116 -4.96 2.46 21.75
C THR A 116 -4.95 2.15 20.27
N ARG A 117 -5.73 1.14 19.83
CA ARG A 117 -5.82 0.70 18.43
C ARG A 117 -7.12 1.15 17.76
N PHE A 118 -8.00 1.81 18.49
CA PHE A 118 -9.25 2.29 17.92
C PHE A 118 -8.97 3.42 16.93
N VAL A 119 -9.54 3.30 15.75
CA VAL A 119 -9.37 4.29 14.68
C VAL A 119 -10.55 5.26 14.72
N ASP A 120 -10.29 6.51 15.09
CA ASP A 120 -11.25 7.60 15.02
C ASP A 120 -11.15 8.36 13.69
N SER A 121 -11.98 9.40 13.52
CA SER A 121 -12.00 10.19 12.29
C SER A 121 -10.66 10.87 12.01
N ARG A 122 -9.99 11.41 13.02
CA ARG A 122 -8.71 12.12 12.87
C ARG A 122 -7.64 11.16 12.37
N LEU A 123 -7.52 10.00 13.00
CA LEU A 123 -6.52 9.00 12.65
C LEU A 123 -6.79 8.41 11.26
N ALA A 124 -8.06 8.11 10.96
CA ALA A 124 -8.44 7.59 9.64
C ALA A 124 -8.06 8.57 8.52
N ASN A 125 -8.34 9.85 8.72
CA ASN A 125 -7.99 10.87 7.73
C ASN A 125 -6.47 11.05 7.59
N GLU A 126 -5.72 11.00 8.69
CA GLU A 126 -4.26 11.03 8.63
C GLU A 126 -3.68 9.85 7.87
N LEU A 127 -4.16 8.63 8.15
CA LEU A 127 -3.73 7.43 7.43
C LEU A 127 -4.08 7.53 5.94
N HIS A 128 -5.26 8.02 5.62
CA HIS A 128 -5.70 8.19 4.24
C HIS A 128 -4.78 9.14 3.47
N GLN A 129 -4.48 10.31 4.05
CA GLN A 129 -3.59 11.27 3.40
C GLN A 129 -2.19 10.72 3.18
N LYS A 130 -1.64 10.04 4.17
CA LYS A 130 -0.33 9.38 4.04
C LYS A 130 -0.37 8.24 3.01
N THR A 131 -1.46 7.48 2.97
CA THR A 131 -1.63 6.40 1.98
C THR A 131 -1.60 6.96 0.56
N LEU A 132 -2.34 8.04 0.31
CA LEU A 132 -2.32 8.70 -1.00
C LEU A 132 -0.91 9.18 -1.36
N LEU A 133 -0.21 9.78 -0.42
CA LEU A 133 1.15 10.27 -0.62
C LEU A 133 2.11 9.14 -0.98
N TYR A 134 2.13 8.07 -0.19
CA TYR A 134 3.11 7.00 -0.36
C TYR A 134 2.76 6.05 -1.50
N VAL A 135 1.49 5.82 -1.79
CA VAL A 135 1.10 5.07 -2.99
C VAL A 135 1.57 5.80 -4.25
N ALA A 136 1.35 7.12 -4.32
CA ALA A 136 1.82 7.93 -5.44
C ALA A 136 3.35 7.94 -5.54
N TRP A 137 4.04 8.09 -4.42
CA TRP A 137 5.51 8.08 -4.38
C TRP A 137 6.08 6.73 -4.83
N LEU A 138 5.56 5.62 -4.32
CA LEU A 138 5.97 4.28 -4.74
C LEU A 138 5.72 4.07 -6.23
N ARG A 139 4.54 4.46 -6.71
CA ARG A 139 4.18 4.33 -8.14
C ARG A 139 5.12 5.11 -9.04
N SER A 140 5.68 6.21 -8.55
CA SER A 140 6.61 7.04 -9.32
C SER A 140 7.92 6.34 -9.67
N PHE A 141 8.25 5.22 -9.03
CA PHE A 141 9.42 4.41 -9.37
C PHE A 141 9.15 3.36 -10.44
N LEU A 142 7.90 3.21 -10.86
CA LEU A 142 7.52 2.36 -11.98
C LEU A 142 7.60 3.16 -13.29
N PRO A 143 7.82 2.48 -14.43
CA PRO A 143 7.59 3.13 -15.72
C PRO A 143 6.10 3.42 -15.87
N GLN A 144 5.73 4.09 -16.97
CA GLN A 144 4.32 4.30 -17.27
C GLN A 144 3.64 2.94 -17.48
N ILE A 145 2.63 2.67 -16.66
CA ILE A 145 1.87 1.42 -16.67
C ILE A 145 0.45 1.74 -17.13
N GLU A 146 -0.04 0.98 -18.11
CA GLU A 146 -1.43 1.05 -18.51
C GLU A 146 -2.28 0.37 -17.44
N ILE A 147 -3.23 1.14 -16.87
CA ILE A 147 -4.12 0.63 -15.83
C ILE A 147 -5.43 0.24 -16.48
N PRO A 148 -5.85 -1.03 -16.43
CA PRO A 148 -7.09 -1.46 -17.05
C PRO A 148 -8.30 -0.82 -16.36
N ASN A 149 -9.38 -0.68 -17.12
CA ASN A 149 -10.65 -0.20 -16.57
C ASN A 149 -11.24 -1.26 -15.65
N ILE A 150 -11.86 -0.79 -14.56
CA ILE A 150 -12.58 -1.68 -13.65
C ILE A 150 -13.82 -2.17 -14.38
N PRO A 151 -14.08 -3.50 -14.43
CA PRO A 151 -15.29 -4.03 -15.04
C PRO A 151 -16.54 -3.48 -14.34
N SER A 152 -17.52 -3.07 -15.15
CA SER A 152 -18.81 -2.56 -14.65
C SER A 152 -19.81 -3.68 -14.39
#